data_e47a726b9496c58bb3fd004fcce88d7b
#
_entry.id   e47a726b9496c58bb3fd004fcce88d7b
#
_cell.length_a   1.000
_cell.length_b   1.000
_cell.length_c   1.000
_cell.angle_alpha   90.00
_cell.angle_beta   90.00
_cell.angle_gamma   90.00
#
_symmetry.space_group_name_H-M   'P 1'
#
loop_
_entity.id
_entity.type
_entity.pdbx_description
1 polymer ?
#
loop_
_entity_poly.entity_id
_entity_poly.type
_entity_poly.pdbx_seq_one_letter_code
_entity_poly.pdbx_strand_id
1 'polypeptide(L)'
;MNAPPGASGPTTPAPRRRRRLPVVLAVLLLLVLVGAGVAVVRPGPVAGWLGSEADDPQAAAAAPEPAPSAVLAGADPNAPLPTPDGVRAALDPLVGVGALGDRVNVSVADVATGQSLFARGADDGTVPASVTKLVTAVTVLSARGPAYRIPTRAVAGANPGEVVIVGGGDPTLAVDKKGFYPGAARLDDLAAQVKQALGGVAPTKVIVDSSLYSGPVYEPGWDDDIPTGGYGGAITALMTDAGRSDVPQAKKDHDAGNHGAERVSEPDLAAGRSFARLLGLPTSAVSRGKAPGEGATAGAPGGELGKVESLPMVRLVDIMITDSDNIIAEALARQVALARDKPASFSGAAAAMDTVAGELGLPADELALADGSGLSRSDRISPSLLTDLITLAGNGKHPELAAIFGGLPVGGWSGTLGERYETTGTKAGAGVVRAKTGTLTGVHAIAGLVTTADGRLLTFAVLTDRAPADGMTAARVALDRIAATLAGCGCR
;
A
#
# COMPACT_ATOMS: atom_id res chain seq x y z
N MET A 1 53.05 12.87 65.83
CA MET A 1 53.75 11.76 66.43
C MET A 1 53.75 10.56 65.53
N ASN A 2 54.95 10.16 65.15
CA ASN A 2 55.35 8.86 64.57
C ASN A 2 54.79 8.38 63.20
N ALA A 3 55.60 8.61 62.19
CA ALA A 3 55.86 7.64 61.11
C ALA A 3 56.92 6.61 61.63
N PRO A 4 57.38 5.67 60.81
CA PRO A 4 56.97 4.65 59.82
C PRO A 4 57.54 3.24 60.25
N PRO A 5 58.00 2.33 59.43
CA PRO A 5 58.69 2.32 58.17
C PRO A 5 58.26 1.19 57.18
N GLY A 6 58.51 1.32 55.93
CA GLY A 6 59.41 0.66 55.05
C GLY A 6 59.19 -0.83 54.73
N ALA A 7 59.12 -1.20 53.50
CA ALA A 7 59.77 -2.41 52.97
C ALA A 7 59.51 -2.63 51.44
N SER A 8 60.59 -2.76 50.80
CA SER A 8 60.98 -3.70 49.71
C SER A 8 59.95 -4.18 48.69
N GLY A 9 60.22 -3.77 47.47
CA GLY A 9 59.56 -4.36 46.26
C GLY A 9 60.13 -5.73 45.91
N PRO A 10 59.33 -6.49 45.16
CA PRO A 10 59.85 -7.68 44.50
C PRO A 10 60.06 -7.43 42.98
N THR A 11 61.18 -7.97 42.58
CA THR A 11 61.70 -8.05 41.20
C THR A 11 60.77 -8.75 40.23
N THR A 12 60.59 -8.09 39.04
CA THR A 12 59.94 -8.64 37.91
C THR A 12 60.81 -9.67 37.16
N PRO A 13 60.28 -10.86 36.78
CA PRO A 13 60.98 -11.75 35.87
C PRO A 13 60.61 -11.43 34.39
N ALA A 14 61.61 -11.51 33.51
CA ALA A 14 61.55 -11.25 32.08
C ALA A 14 60.61 -12.22 31.33
N PRO A 15 59.96 -11.77 30.21
CA PRO A 15 59.04 -12.60 29.51
C PRO A 15 59.73 -13.67 28.65
N ARG A 16 59.41 -14.93 28.89
CA ARG A 16 59.79 -16.06 28.03
C ARG A 16 59.02 -15.97 26.69
N ARG A 17 59.73 -15.69 25.60
CA ARG A 17 59.24 -15.83 24.20
C ARG A 17 58.77 -17.28 23.97
N ARG A 18 57.46 -17.51 24.04
CA ARG A 18 56.86 -18.78 23.59
C ARG A 18 56.81 -18.76 22.05
N ARG A 19 57.49 -19.75 21.44
CA ARG A 19 57.44 -20.02 19.99
C ARG A 19 56.01 -20.43 19.60
N ARG A 20 55.29 -19.49 18.96
CA ARG A 20 53.91 -19.67 18.45
C ARG A 20 53.87 -20.24 17.03
N LEU A 21 55.04 -20.58 16.43
CA LEU A 21 55.15 -21.03 15.06
C LEU A 21 54.43 -22.39 14.75
N PRO A 22 54.50 -23.44 15.62
CA PRO A 22 53.86 -24.72 15.32
C PRO A 22 52.32 -24.66 15.42
N VAL A 23 51.76 -23.79 16.23
CA VAL A 23 50.28 -23.65 16.34
C VAL A 23 49.66 -22.94 15.13
N VAL A 24 50.33 -21.93 14.58
CA VAL A 24 49.89 -21.23 13.39
C VAL A 24 49.95 -22.14 12.17
N LEU A 25 50.98 -22.96 12.02
CA LEU A 25 51.09 -23.96 10.94
C LEU A 25 50.01 -25.05 11.04
N ALA A 26 49.71 -25.54 12.25
CA ALA A 26 48.66 -26.52 12.49
C ALA A 26 47.26 -25.99 12.14
N VAL A 27 46.97 -24.73 12.50
CA VAL A 27 45.69 -24.08 12.17
C VAL A 27 45.56 -23.83 10.67
N LEU A 28 46.63 -23.41 9.99
CA LEU A 28 46.61 -23.26 8.51
C LEU A 28 46.43 -24.62 7.79
N LEU A 29 47.05 -25.69 8.27
CA LEU A 29 46.88 -27.01 7.70
C LEU A 29 45.45 -27.53 7.93
N LEU A 30 44.85 -27.26 9.08
CA LEU A 30 43.44 -27.63 9.36
C LEU A 30 42.45 -26.85 8.49
N LEU A 31 42.69 -25.56 8.24
CA LEU A 31 41.86 -24.75 7.34
C LEU A 31 41.97 -25.22 5.87
N VAL A 32 43.15 -25.66 5.42
CA VAL A 32 43.32 -26.22 4.08
C VAL A 32 42.64 -27.57 3.94
N LEU A 33 42.69 -28.43 4.97
CA LEU A 33 41.99 -29.71 4.98
C LEU A 33 40.47 -29.58 5.05
N VAL A 34 39.96 -28.62 5.82
CA VAL A 34 38.53 -28.29 5.88
C VAL A 34 38.07 -27.69 4.55
N GLY A 35 38.87 -26.81 3.94
CA GLY A 35 38.57 -26.24 2.62
C GLY A 35 38.53 -27.29 1.53
N ALA A 36 39.46 -28.25 1.51
CA ALA A 36 39.48 -29.37 0.60
C ALA A 36 38.31 -30.35 0.84
N GLY A 37 37.95 -30.61 2.11
CA GLY A 37 36.81 -31.48 2.45
C GLY A 37 35.46 -30.89 2.02
N VAL A 38 35.27 -29.56 2.14
CA VAL A 38 34.05 -28.87 1.67
C VAL A 38 33.94 -28.88 0.14
N ALA A 39 35.06 -28.81 -0.58
CA ALA A 39 35.07 -28.87 -2.04
C ALA A 39 34.72 -30.27 -2.58
N VAL A 40 35.00 -31.36 -1.84
CA VAL A 40 34.69 -32.75 -2.22
C VAL A 40 33.25 -33.13 -1.88
N VAL A 41 32.63 -32.52 -0.85
CA VAL A 41 31.29 -32.91 -0.36
C VAL A 41 30.17 -32.03 -0.92
N ARG A 42 30.49 -30.87 -1.50
CA ARG A 42 29.49 -29.97 -2.15
C ARG A 42 30.10 -29.45 -3.45
N PRO A 43 29.78 -30.00 -4.62
CA PRO A 43 30.06 -29.34 -5.89
C PRO A 43 29.15 -28.12 -6.01
N GLY A 44 29.67 -26.96 -5.63
CA GLY A 44 29.06 -25.64 -5.74
C GLY A 44 29.91 -24.71 -6.61
N PRO A 45 29.63 -23.45 -6.74
CA PRO A 45 30.08 -22.54 -7.79
C PRO A 45 31.59 -22.32 -7.97
N VAL A 46 32.44 -23.09 -7.28
CA VAL A 46 33.90 -23.00 -7.38
C VAL A 46 34.46 -23.86 -8.56
N ALA A 47 33.67 -24.80 -9.09
CA ALA A 47 34.09 -25.63 -10.20
C ALA A 47 34.29 -24.85 -11.53
N GLY A 48 33.67 -23.68 -11.67
CA GLY A 48 33.81 -22.82 -12.84
C GLY A 48 35.08 -21.94 -12.87
N TRP A 49 35.90 -21.97 -11.82
CA TRP A 49 37.09 -21.11 -11.70
C TRP A 49 38.42 -21.81 -12.07
N LEU A 50 38.39 -23.12 -12.22
CA LEU A 50 39.56 -23.89 -12.65
C LEU A 50 39.26 -24.42 -14.05
N GLY A 51 39.38 -23.56 -15.06
CA GLY A 51 39.12 -23.88 -16.44
C GLY A 51 39.90 -25.10 -16.96
N SER A 52 39.14 -26.05 -17.45
CA SER A 52 39.56 -26.91 -18.56
C SER A 52 38.35 -27.08 -19.47
N GLU A 53 38.46 -26.53 -20.67
CA GLU A 53 37.58 -26.87 -21.78
C GLU A 53 37.68 -28.37 -22.01
N ALA A 54 36.61 -29.07 -21.71
CA ALA A 54 36.34 -30.40 -22.22
C ALA A 54 34.93 -30.36 -22.78
N ASP A 55 34.83 -30.72 -24.06
CA ASP A 55 33.62 -30.80 -24.86
C ASP A 55 32.47 -31.42 -24.07
N ASP A 56 31.40 -30.62 -23.91
CA ASP A 56 30.17 -30.98 -23.23
C ASP A 56 29.29 -31.79 -24.20
N PRO A 57 29.06 -33.09 -23.99
CA PRO A 57 28.08 -33.81 -24.79
C PRO A 57 26.69 -33.30 -24.35
N GLN A 58 26.08 -32.46 -25.18
CA GLN A 58 24.67 -32.15 -25.31
C GLN A 58 23.91 -32.30 -23.99
N ALA A 59 23.86 -31.21 -23.19
CA ALA A 59 22.95 -31.12 -22.07
C ALA A 59 21.54 -31.41 -22.59
N ALA A 60 21.01 -32.57 -22.25
CA ALA A 60 19.62 -32.90 -22.51
C ALA A 60 18.79 -31.78 -21.86
N ALA A 61 18.03 -31.06 -22.67
CA ALA A 61 17.14 -30.01 -22.18
C ALA A 61 16.30 -30.59 -21.04
N ALA A 62 16.44 -30.05 -19.84
CA ALA A 62 15.63 -30.44 -18.71
C ALA A 62 14.17 -30.42 -19.16
N ALA A 63 13.43 -31.48 -18.89
CA ALA A 63 12.03 -31.54 -19.22
C ALA A 63 11.34 -30.25 -18.61
N PRO A 64 10.46 -29.60 -19.37
CA PRO A 64 9.76 -28.42 -18.83
C PRO A 64 9.14 -28.77 -17.50
N GLU A 65 9.35 -27.93 -16.50
CA GLU A 65 8.66 -28.10 -15.21
C GLU A 65 7.16 -28.28 -15.45
N PRO A 66 6.52 -29.29 -14.81
CA PRO A 66 5.09 -29.46 -14.95
C PRO A 66 4.40 -28.15 -14.49
N ALA A 67 3.37 -27.77 -15.23
CA ALA A 67 2.58 -26.60 -14.87
C ALA A 67 2.13 -26.73 -13.39
N PRO A 68 2.24 -25.66 -12.58
CA PRO A 68 1.87 -25.74 -11.18
C PRO A 68 0.43 -26.23 -11.05
N SER A 69 0.23 -27.29 -10.30
CA SER A 69 -1.10 -27.79 -9.97
C SER A 69 -1.80 -26.73 -9.10
N ALA A 70 -3.07 -26.45 -9.38
CA ALA A 70 -3.88 -25.59 -8.51
C ALA A 70 -3.96 -26.24 -7.12
N VAL A 71 -3.32 -25.62 -6.12
CA VAL A 71 -3.30 -26.11 -4.73
C VAL A 71 -4.64 -25.85 -4.02
N LEU A 72 -5.41 -24.87 -4.52
CA LEU A 72 -6.76 -24.57 -4.07
C LEU A 72 -7.70 -24.67 -5.27
N ALA A 73 -8.83 -25.34 -5.08
CA ALA A 73 -9.91 -25.29 -6.06
C ALA A 73 -10.33 -23.83 -6.23
N GLY A 74 -10.25 -23.30 -7.44
CA GLY A 74 -10.87 -22.01 -7.77
C GLY A 74 -12.39 -22.10 -7.60
N ALA A 75 -13.06 -20.94 -7.62
CA ALA A 75 -14.53 -20.94 -7.67
C ALA A 75 -14.99 -21.80 -8.85
N ASP A 76 -15.93 -22.70 -8.59
CA ASP A 76 -16.46 -23.57 -9.64
C ASP A 76 -17.53 -22.83 -10.45
N PRO A 77 -17.30 -22.51 -11.73
CA PRO A 77 -18.29 -21.84 -12.56
C PRO A 77 -19.54 -22.70 -12.80
N ASN A 78 -19.47 -24.02 -12.56
CA ASN A 78 -20.59 -24.94 -12.68
C ASN A 78 -21.30 -25.18 -11.34
N ALA A 79 -20.82 -24.58 -10.24
CA ALA A 79 -21.51 -24.66 -8.96
C ALA A 79 -22.94 -24.14 -9.08
N PRO A 80 -23.90 -24.73 -8.35
CA PRO A 80 -25.30 -24.31 -8.42
C PRO A 80 -25.45 -22.81 -8.16
N LEU A 81 -26.18 -22.13 -9.06
CA LEU A 81 -26.49 -20.73 -8.89
C LEU A 81 -27.60 -20.56 -7.86
N PRO A 82 -27.44 -19.72 -6.82
CA PRO A 82 -28.52 -19.33 -5.96
C PRO A 82 -29.68 -18.69 -6.73
N THR A 83 -30.90 -18.93 -6.30
CA THR A 83 -32.07 -18.28 -6.91
C THR A 83 -32.29 -16.88 -6.33
N PRO A 84 -32.79 -15.91 -7.11
CA PRO A 84 -33.11 -14.58 -6.58
C PRO A 84 -34.09 -14.63 -5.39
N ASP A 85 -35.08 -15.50 -5.41
CA ASP A 85 -36.05 -15.66 -4.32
C ASP A 85 -35.41 -16.27 -3.07
N GLY A 86 -34.50 -17.24 -3.24
CA GLY A 86 -33.73 -17.81 -2.13
C GLY A 86 -32.82 -16.80 -1.47
N VAL A 87 -32.10 -15.99 -2.28
CA VAL A 87 -31.24 -14.90 -1.77
C VAL A 87 -32.08 -13.83 -1.08
N ARG A 88 -33.25 -13.47 -1.65
CA ARG A 88 -34.17 -12.52 -1.04
C ARG A 88 -34.68 -13.00 0.30
N ALA A 89 -35.16 -14.24 0.39
CA ALA A 89 -35.63 -14.81 1.62
C ALA A 89 -34.56 -14.83 2.73
N ALA A 90 -33.29 -15.03 2.36
CA ALA A 90 -32.17 -15.02 3.28
C ALA A 90 -31.76 -13.60 3.74
N LEU A 91 -31.83 -12.58 2.85
CA LEU A 91 -31.31 -11.24 3.15
C LEU A 91 -32.37 -10.25 3.67
N ASP A 92 -33.64 -10.35 3.26
CA ASP A 92 -34.69 -9.40 3.67
C ASP A 92 -34.78 -9.19 5.20
N PRO A 93 -34.68 -10.26 6.05
CA PRO A 93 -34.69 -10.06 7.50
C PRO A 93 -33.47 -9.31 8.03
N LEU A 94 -32.35 -9.32 7.31
CA LEU A 94 -31.07 -8.75 7.74
C LEU A 94 -30.88 -7.29 7.31
N VAL A 95 -31.39 -6.94 6.13
CA VAL A 95 -31.24 -5.57 5.59
C VAL A 95 -32.21 -4.57 6.22
N GLY A 96 -33.21 -5.04 6.98
CA GLY A 96 -34.18 -4.21 7.71
C GLY A 96 -33.84 -3.97 9.17
N VAL A 97 -32.68 -4.43 9.68
CA VAL A 97 -32.35 -4.30 11.10
C VAL A 97 -32.02 -2.84 11.46
N GLY A 98 -32.52 -2.35 12.59
CA GLY A 98 -32.35 -0.96 13.02
C GLY A 98 -30.90 -0.51 13.20
N ALA A 99 -29.97 -1.45 13.41
CA ALA A 99 -28.53 -1.15 13.48
C ALA A 99 -27.95 -0.58 12.17
N LEU A 100 -28.59 -0.86 11.02
CA LEU A 100 -28.20 -0.31 9.72
C LEU A 100 -28.96 0.99 9.36
N GLY A 101 -29.91 1.42 10.19
CA GLY A 101 -30.75 2.60 9.91
C GLY A 101 -31.86 2.29 8.91
N ASP A 102 -32.46 3.34 8.35
CA ASP A 102 -33.63 3.28 7.49
C ASP A 102 -33.30 3.25 5.97
N ARG A 103 -32.05 3.53 5.60
CA ARG A 103 -31.57 3.51 4.23
C ARG A 103 -30.41 2.51 4.07
N VAL A 104 -30.74 1.32 3.60
CA VAL A 104 -29.78 0.24 3.33
C VAL A 104 -29.90 -0.15 1.86
N ASN A 105 -28.87 0.15 1.09
CA ASN A 105 -28.78 -0.11 -0.33
C ASN A 105 -27.87 -1.32 -0.59
N VAL A 106 -28.32 -2.27 -1.40
CA VAL A 106 -27.68 -3.56 -1.56
C VAL A 106 -27.73 -4.01 -3.01
N SER A 107 -26.59 -4.52 -3.50
CA SER A 107 -26.49 -5.28 -4.74
C SER A 107 -25.78 -6.60 -4.48
N VAL A 108 -26.30 -7.69 -5.02
CA VAL A 108 -25.66 -9.02 -5.04
C VAL A 108 -25.78 -9.58 -6.45
N ALA A 109 -24.68 -10.01 -7.04
CA ALA A 109 -24.66 -10.59 -8.37
C ALA A 109 -23.75 -11.83 -8.44
N ASP A 110 -24.03 -12.68 -9.40
CA ASP A 110 -23.17 -13.80 -9.74
C ASP A 110 -21.98 -13.34 -10.57
N VAL A 111 -20.75 -13.64 -10.16
CA VAL A 111 -19.53 -13.19 -10.86
C VAL A 111 -19.42 -13.78 -12.26
N ALA A 112 -19.82 -15.04 -12.46
CA ALA A 112 -19.62 -15.73 -13.74
C ALA A 112 -20.59 -15.28 -14.82
N THR A 113 -21.83 -14.95 -14.47
CA THR A 113 -22.90 -14.60 -15.42
C THR A 113 -23.26 -13.13 -15.41
N GLY A 114 -22.90 -12.38 -14.35
CA GLY A 114 -23.36 -11.01 -14.12
C GLY A 114 -24.83 -10.92 -13.70
N GLN A 115 -25.50 -12.06 -13.45
CA GLN A 115 -26.90 -12.06 -13.07
C GLN A 115 -27.10 -11.42 -11.70
N SER A 116 -27.99 -10.42 -11.61
CA SER A 116 -28.44 -9.86 -10.34
C SER A 116 -29.26 -10.89 -9.57
N LEU A 117 -28.87 -11.15 -8.32
CA LEU A 117 -29.53 -12.08 -7.41
C LEU A 117 -30.32 -11.37 -6.32
N PHE A 118 -29.91 -10.14 -5.95
CA PHE A 118 -30.61 -9.30 -5.00
C PHE A 118 -30.31 -7.83 -5.27
N ALA A 119 -31.34 -7.01 -5.32
CA ALA A 119 -31.25 -5.56 -5.52
C ALA A 119 -32.23 -4.84 -4.59
N ARG A 120 -31.73 -3.88 -3.79
CA ARG A 120 -32.52 -2.98 -2.97
C ARG A 120 -31.87 -1.61 -3.00
N GLY A 121 -32.48 -0.62 -3.65
CA GLY A 121 -31.84 0.68 -3.89
C GLY A 121 -30.47 0.51 -4.54
N ALA A 122 -30.31 -0.49 -5.42
CA ALA A 122 -29.00 -0.90 -5.93
C ALA A 122 -28.33 0.19 -6.74
N ASP A 123 -29.11 1.02 -7.44
CA ASP A 123 -28.64 2.10 -8.31
C ASP A 123 -28.65 3.47 -7.56
N ASP A 124 -29.02 3.47 -6.27
CA ASP A 124 -29.09 4.70 -5.48
C ASP A 124 -27.71 5.12 -4.99
N GLY A 125 -27.26 6.30 -5.39
CA GLY A 125 -26.01 6.90 -4.90
C GLY A 125 -26.00 7.06 -3.38
N THR A 126 -25.12 6.37 -2.71
CA THR A 126 -24.99 6.31 -1.24
C THR A 126 -23.60 6.77 -0.82
N VAL A 127 -23.45 7.41 0.35
CA VAL A 127 -22.12 7.75 0.88
C VAL A 127 -21.33 6.46 1.12
N PRO A 128 -20.23 6.25 0.39
CA PRO A 128 -19.55 4.95 0.35
C PRO A 128 -18.52 4.74 1.46
N ALA A 129 -18.06 5.81 2.10
CA ALA A 129 -16.87 5.77 2.92
C ALA A 129 -15.72 5.06 2.19
N SER A 130 -14.84 4.35 2.86
CA SER A 130 -13.62 3.76 2.27
C SER A 130 -13.84 2.66 1.21
N VAL A 131 -15.07 2.28 0.85
CA VAL A 131 -15.27 1.42 -0.34
C VAL A 131 -15.01 2.20 -1.65
N THR A 132 -14.96 3.54 -1.63
CA THR A 132 -14.45 4.41 -2.69
C THR A 132 -13.08 3.96 -3.20
N LYS A 133 -12.23 3.42 -2.32
CA LYS A 133 -10.89 2.94 -2.67
C LYS A 133 -10.89 1.81 -3.72
N LEU A 134 -12.01 1.12 -3.92
CA LEU A 134 -12.14 0.17 -5.03
C LEU A 134 -12.17 0.90 -6.37
N VAL A 135 -12.87 2.04 -6.45
CA VAL A 135 -12.87 2.90 -7.65
C VAL A 135 -11.47 3.48 -7.89
N THR A 136 -10.84 4.01 -6.85
CA THR A 136 -9.46 4.54 -6.93
C THR A 136 -8.47 3.48 -7.40
N ALA A 137 -8.59 2.25 -6.89
CA ALA A 137 -7.74 1.13 -7.28
C ALA A 137 -7.90 0.75 -8.75
N VAL A 138 -9.12 0.55 -9.20
CA VAL A 138 -9.42 0.17 -10.58
C VAL A 138 -9.00 1.26 -11.56
N THR A 139 -9.31 2.51 -11.25
CA THR A 139 -8.99 3.64 -12.13
C THR A 139 -7.49 3.92 -12.21
N VAL A 140 -6.73 3.80 -11.12
CA VAL A 140 -5.27 3.99 -11.17
C VAL A 140 -4.55 2.83 -11.85
N LEU A 141 -5.00 1.59 -11.64
CA LEU A 141 -4.45 0.42 -12.34
C LEU A 141 -4.70 0.50 -13.84
N SER A 142 -5.90 0.93 -14.25
CA SER A 142 -6.23 1.18 -15.67
C SER A 142 -5.39 2.31 -16.25
N ALA A 143 -5.25 3.43 -15.53
CA ALA A 143 -4.61 4.64 -16.05
C ALA A 143 -3.07 4.56 -16.09
N ARG A 144 -2.44 3.86 -15.15
CA ARG A 144 -0.97 3.79 -14.99
C ARG A 144 -0.39 2.40 -15.22
N GLY A 145 -1.18 1.36 -15.06
CA GLY A 145 -0.73 -0.03 -15.07
C GLY A 145 -0.09 -0.47 -13.73
N PRO A 146 -0.09 -1.78 -13.45
CA PRO A 146 0.36 -2.34 -12.15
C PRO A 146 1.85 -2.18 -11.88
N ALA A 147 2.68 -2.05 -12.91
CA ALA A 147 4.13 -1.95 -12.79
C ALA A 147 4.65 -0.51 -12.62
N TYR A 148 3.80 0.50 -12.83
CA TYR A 148 4.20 1.91 -12.73
C TYR A 148 4.75 2.23 -11.35
N ARG A 149 5.82 3.05 -11.30
CA ARG A 149 6.43 3.54 -10.07
C ARG A 149 6.49 5.05 -10.10
N ILE A 150 6.18 5.67 -8.97
CA ILE A 150 6.15 7.12 -8.80
C ILE A 150 7.57 7.61 -8.50
N PRO A 151 8.18 8.48 -9.33
CA PRO A 151 9.54 8.96 -9.08
C PRO A 151 9.58 10.11 -8.08
N THR A 152 10.58 10.12 -7.20
CA THR A 152 11.05 11.31 -6.47
C THR A 152 12.44 11.63 -6.96
N ARG A 153 12.65 12.87 -7.41
CA ARG A 153 13.92 13.30 -8.05
C ARG A 153 14.62 14.37 -7.24
N ALA A 154 15.93 14.44 -7.39
CA ALA A 154 16.72 15.58 -6.98
C ALA A 154 17.40 16.17 -8.22
N VAL A 155 17.31 17.47 -8.41
CA VAL A 155 17.91 18.18 -9.55
C VAL A 155 18.74 19.36 -9.07
N ALA A 156 19.68 19.83 -9.89
CA ALA A 156 20.42 21.05 -9.62
C ALA A 156 19.49 22.28 -9.65
N GLY A 157 19.62 23.17 -8.67
CA GLY A 157 18.84 24.41 -8.61
C GLY A 157 19.27 25.44 -9.66
N ALA A 158 18.63 26.58 -9.64
CA ALA A 158 18.95 27.69 -10.56
C ALA A 158 20.31 28.32 -10.25
N ASN A 159 20.75 28.31 -8.99
CA ASN A 159 22.00 28.86 -8.54
C ASN A 159 22.98 27.77 -8.10
N PRO A 160 24.31 28.01 -8.21
CA PRO A 160 25.30 27.07 -7.70
C PRO A 160 25.10 26.72 -6.22
N GLY A 161 25.19 25.44 -5.90
CA GLY A 161 24.98 24.93 -4.54
C GLY A 161 23.52 24.71 -4.15
N GLU A 162 22.53 25.04 -4.97
CA GLU A 162 21.14 24.70 -4.73
C GLU A 162 20.82 23.29 -5.24
N VAL A 163 20.11 22.52 -4.43
CA VAL A 163 19.53 21.22 -4.81
C VAL A 163 18.01 21.30 -4.66
N VAL A 164 17.27 20.94 -5.69
CA VAL A 164 15.82 20.91 -5.67
C VAL A 164 15.38 19.46 -5.53
N ILE A 165 14.61 19.14 -4.45
CA ILE A 165 13.90 17.87 -4.35
C ILE A 165 12.51 18.03 -4.96
N VAL A 166 12.18 17.19 -5.94
CA VAL A 166 10.93 17.24 -6.71
C VAL A 166 10.07 16.05 -6.33
N GLY A 167 8.93 16.32 -5.74
CA GLY A 167 7.95 15.30 -5.36
C GLY A 167 7.13 14.81 -6.55
N GLY A 168 7.10 13.51 -6.78
CA GLY A 168 6.26 12.86 -7.80
C GLY A 168 4.91 12.39 -7.28
N GLY A 169 4.67 12.51 -5.98
CA GLY A 169 3.42 12.08 -5.35
C GLY A 169 3.50 10.69 -4.71
N ASP A 170 4.68 10.17 -4.40
CA ASP A 170 4.84 8.95 -3.60
C ASP A 170 4.58 9.23 -2.12
N PRO A 171 3.45 8.76 -1.53
CA PRO A 171 3.16 8.98 -0.12
C PRO A 171 3.95 8.03 0.79
N THR A 172 4.54 6.97 0.23
CA THR A 172 5.24 5.93 1.00
C THR A 172 6.73 6.22 1.19
N LEU A 173 7.29 7.24 0.49
CA LEU A 173 8.69 7.63 0.59
C LEU A 173 9.14 7.70 2.06
N ALA A 174 10.21 7.01 2.41
CA ALA A 174 10.73 6.96 3.76
C ALA A 174 11.95 7.86 3.93
N VAL A 175 12.26 8.29 5.14
CA VAL A 175 13.51 9.01 5.41
C VAL A 175 14.70 8.06 5.32
N ASP A 176 14.57 6.87 5.90
CA ASP A 176 15.58 5.81 5.93
C ASP A 176 14.90 4.42 6.01
N LYS A 177 15.70 3.37 6.23
CA LYS A 177 15.22 1.98 6.35
C LYS A 177 14.21 1.72 7.47
N LYS A 178 13.97 2.68 8.36
CA LYS A 178 13.02 2.57 9.48
C LYS A 178 11.64 3.13 9.14
N GLY A 179 11.41 3.56 7.89
CA GLY A 179 10.13 4.10 7.41
C GLY A 179 8.94 3.19 7.71
N PHE A 180 7.75 3.75 7.64
CA PHE A 180 6.50 3.05 7.95
C PHE A 180 6.20 1.90 6.97
N TYR A 181 6.41 2.13 5.67
CA TYR A 181 6.08 1.17 4.62
C TYR A 181 7.28 0.31 4.23
N PRO A 182 7.23 -1.02 4.41
CA PRO A 182 8.34 -1.89 4.04
C PRO A 182 8.66 -1.86 2.54
N GLY A 183 9.94 -1.67 2.21
CA GLY A 183 10.41 -1.65 0.82
C GLY A 183 10.16 -0.33 0.08
N ALA A 184 9.67 0.71 0.75
CA ALA A 184 9.49 2.04 0.17
C ALA A 184 10.82 2.65 -0.33
N ALA A 185 10.71 3.59 -1.28
CA ALA A 185 11.82 4.46 -1.68
C ALA A 185 12.32 5.28 -0.49
N ARG A 186 13.61 5.69 -0.51
CA ARG A 186 14.20 6.34 0.66
C ARG A 186 14.98 7.61 0.30
N LEU A 187 14.86 8.59 1.19
CA LEU A 187 15.61 9.85 1.08
C LEU A 187 17.12 9.67 1.32
N ASP A 188 17.55 8.73 2.17
CA ASP A 188 18.97 8.47 2.40
C ASP A 188 19.66 7.93 1.14
N ASP A 189 18.99 7.08 0.35
CA ASP A 189 19.46 6.60 -0.95
C ASP A 189 19.52 7.75 -1.98
N LEU A 190 18.51 8.62 -2.01
CA LEU A 190 18.50 9.80 -2.87
C LEU A 190 19.64 10.79 -2.50
N ALA A 191 19.83 11.01 -1.19
CA ALA A 191 20.92 11.88 -0.70
C ALA A 191 22.31 11.34 -1.04
N ALA A 192 22.49 10.02 -1.02
CA ALA A 192 23.75 9.40 -1.43
C ALA A 192 24.03 9.63 -2.93
N GLN A 193 23.03 9.48 -3.79
CA GLN A 193 23.15 9.78 -5.23
C GLN A 193 23.51 11.26 -5.45
N VAL A 194 22.84 12.19 -4.77
CA VAL A 194 23.12 13.63 -4.87
C VAL A 194 24.57 13.95 -4.45
N LYS A 195 25.05 13.41 -3.32
CA LYS A 195 26.42 13.57 -2.87
C LYS A 195 27.44 13.06 -3.90
N GLN A 196 27.16 11.93 -4.52
CA GLN A 196 27.98 11.36 -5.58
C GLN A 196 27.99 12.26 -6.83
N ALA A 197 26.81 12.72 -7.28
CA ALA A 197 26.68 13.58 -8.44
C ALA A 197 27.37 14.94 -8.27
N LEU A 198 27.39 15.46 -7.04
CA LEU A 198 28.08 16.70 -6.68
C LEU A 198 29.59 16.52 -6.43
N GLY A 199 30.16 15.32 -6.64
CA GLY A 199 31.58 15.05 -6.43
C GLY A 199 32.07 15.28 -5.01
N GLY A 200 31.18 15.13 -4.01
CA GLY A 200 31.47 15.36 -2.60
C GLY A 200 31.40 16.82 -2.16
N VAL A 201 31.10 17.76 -3.06
CA VAL A 201 30.87 19.16 -2.70
C VAL A 201 29.54 19.29 -2.00
N ALA A 202 29.50 19.82 -0.77
CA ALA A 202 28.27 20.01 -0.03
C ALA A 202 27.41 21.09 -0.70
N PRO A 203 26.08 20.84 -0.87
CA PRO A 203 25.17 21.90 -1.30
C PRO A 203 25.03 22.95 -0.18
N THR A 204 24.45 24.09 -0.52
CA THR A 204 24.21 25.20 0.43
C THR A 204 22.74 25.39 0.77
N LYS A 205 21.83 24.84 -0.08
CA LYS A 205 20.40 25.04 0.06
C LYS A 205 19.61 23.87 -0.54
N VAL A 206 18.51 23.52 0.09
CA VAL A 206 17.49 22.60 -0.45
C VAL A 206 16.23 23.39 -0.78
N ILE A 207 15.77 23.25 -2.01
CA ILE A 207 14.48 23.76 -2.48
C ILE A 207 13.53 22.58 -2.59
N VAL A 208 12.31 22.75 -2.07
CA VAL A 208 11.24 21.75 -2.12
C VAL A 208 10.28 22.13 -3.23
N ASP A 209 10.21 21.31 -4.27
CA ASP A 209 9.20 21.43 -5.31
C ASP A 209 8.10 20.39 -5.11
N SER A 210 6.96 20.86 -4.62
CA SER A 210 5.71 20.09 -4.44
C SER A 210 4.61 20.59 -5.36
N SER A 211 4.96 21.36 -6.41
CA SER A 211 4.03 22.06 -7.29
C SER A 211 3.29 21.14 -8.27
N LEU A 212 3.62 19.85 -8.29
CA LEU A 212 2.90 18.84 -9.08
C LEU A 212 1.44 18.74 -8.66
N TYR A 213 1.14 18.93 -7.36
CA TYR A 213 -0.22 18.95 -6.84
C TYR A 213 -0.73 20.38 -6.72
N SER A 214 -2.03 20.57 -6.92
CA SER A 214 -2.69 21.86 -6.91
C SER A 214 -3.96 21.84 -6.04
N GLY A 215 -4.50 23.03 -5.76
CA GLY A 215 -5.68 23.18 -4.92
C GLY A 215 -5.40 23.07 -3.41
N PRO A 216 -6.44 22.91 -2.58
CA PRO A 216 -6.29 22.78 -1.13
C PRO A 216 -5.59 21.47 -0.76
N VAL A 217 -4.85 21.49 0.35
CA VAL A 217 -4.15 20.29 0.86
C VAL A 217 -5.06 19.38 1.68
N TYR A 218 -6.21 19.88 2.13
CA TYR A 218 -7.30 19.14 2.76
C TYR A 218 -8.54 19.27 1.89
N GLU A 219 -9.33 18.21 1.77
CA GLU A 219 -10.62 18.27 1.08
C GLU A 219 -11.62 19.06 1.96
N PRO A 220 -12.29 20.09 1.39
CA PRO A 220 -13.14 20.98 2.20
C PRO A 220 -14.39 20.32 2.81
N GLY A 221 -14.82 19.18 2.29
CA GLY A 221 -15.97 18.41 2.78
C GLY A 221 -15.61 17.31 3.78
N TRP A 222 -14.35 17.19 4.20
CA TRP A 222 -13.99 16.28 5.27
C TRP A 222 -14.52 16.77 6.62
N ASP A 223 -15.01 15.85 7.44
CA ASP A 223 -15.42 16.17 8.82
C ASP A 223 -14.20 16.70 9.63
N ASP A 224 -14.42 17.60 10.56
CA ASP A 224 -13.36 18.27 11.35
C ASP A 224 -12.48 17.28 12.15
N ASP A 225 -13.03 16.12 12.49
CA ASP A 225 -12.33 15.08 13.23
C ASP A 225 -11.41 14.21 12.33
N ILE A 226 -11.51 14.30 11.00
CA ILE A 226 -10.68 13.53 10.08
C ILE A 226 -9.18 13.90 10.19
N PRO A 227 -8.78 15.16 10.08
CA PRO A 227 -7.38 15.54 10.28
C PRO A 227 -6.92 15.38 11.73
N THR A 228 -7.76 15.76 12.71
CA THR A 228 -7.41 15.75 14.14
C THR A 228 -7.32 14.33 14.70
N GLY A 229 -8.12 13.39 14.19
CA GLY A 229 -8.03 11.95 14.47
C GLY A 229 -6.93 11.23 13.70
N GLY A 230 -6.22 11.92 12.80
CA GLY A 230 -5.12 11.36 12.04
C GLY A 230 -5.54 10.39 10.91
N TYR A 231 -6.83 10.33 10.58
CA TYR A 231 -7.34 9.52 9.47
C TYR A 231 -7.09 10.18 8.11
N GLY A 232 -7.05 11.51 8.06
CA GLY A 232 -6.64 12.34 6.93
C GLY A 232 -5.41 13.17 7.27
N GLY A 233 -4.83 13.80 6.27
CA GLY A 233 -3.67 14.69 6.42
C GLY A 233 -3.51 15.62 5.23
N ALA A 234 -2.56 16.53 5.31
CA ALA A 234 -2.23 17.42 4.20
C ALA A 234 -1.67 16.62 3.01
N ILE A 235 -2.32 16.71 1.86
CA ILE A 235 -1.93 16.01 0.65
C ILE A 235 -1.01 16.88 -0.20
N THR A 236 0.27 16.53 -0.24
CA THR A 236 1.31 17.23 -1.00
C THR A 236 2.06 16.25 -1.91
N ALA A 237 2.65 16.75 -3.00
CA ALA A 237 3.36 15.88 -3.94
C ALA A 237 4.69 15.33 -3.39
N LEU A 238 5.22 15.94 -2.34
CA LEU A 238 6.37 15.45 -1.59
C LEU A 238 5.94 15.24 -0.14
N MET A 239 6.13 14.05 0.38
CA MET A 239 5.94 13.71 1.79
C MET A 239 6.76 12.47 2.13
N THR A 240 6.99 12.22 3.42
CA THR A 240 7.55 10.96 3.90
C THR A 240 6.55 10.26 4.82
N ASP A 241 6.48 8.93 4.73
CA ASP A 241 5.67 8.07 5.60
C ASP A 241 4.21 8.54 5.72
N ALA A 242 3.62 8.99 4.60
CA ALA A 242 2.28 9.57 4.53
C ALA A 242 2.06 10.74 5.50
N GLY A 243 3.10 11.51 5.78
CA GLY A 243 3.07 12.66 6.68
C GLY A 243 3.05 12.33 8.18
N ARG A 244 3.28 11.08 8.58
CA ARG A 244 3.32 10.67 10.00
C ARG A 244 4.43 11.40 10.77
N SER A 245 4.09 11.98 11.93
CA SER A 245 5.05 12.72 12.77
C SER A 245 5.93 11.80 13.61
N ASP A 246 5.38 10.66 14.08
CA ASP A 246 6.06 9.64 14.88
C ASP A 246 5.85 8.26 14.25
N VAL A 247 6.79 7.84 13.39
CA VAL A 247 6.74 6.55 12.68
C VAL A 247 6.80 5.34 13.64
N PRO A 248 7.67 5.30 14.66
CA PRO A 248 7.67 4.23 15.65
C PRO A 248 6.34 4.06 16.40
N GLN A 249 5.70 5.16 16.81
CA GLN A 249 4.40 5.10 17.48
C GLN A 249 3.31 4.66 16.48
N ALA A 250 3.29 5.24 15.28
CA ALA A 250 2.32 4.88 14.25
C ALA A 250 2.35 3.39 13.89
N LYS A 251 3.54 2.75 13.89
CA LYS A 251 3.65 1.30 13.69
C LYS A 251 3.00 0.50 14.81
N LYS A 252 3.23 0.89 16.07
CA LYS A 252 2.61 0.22 17.23
C LYS A 252 1.09 0.35 17.22
N ASP A 253 0.60 1.55 16.87
CA ASP A 253 -0.83 1.81 16.79
C ASP A 253 -1.47 0.99 15.67
N HIS A 254 -0.82 0.92 14.51
CA HIS A 254 -1.25 0.10 13.38
C HIS A 254 -1.30 -1.39 13.74
N ASP A 255 -0.26 -1.92 14.40
CA ASP A 255 -0.20 -3.31 14.86
C ASP A 255 -1.29 -3.62 15.91
N ALA A 256 -1.76 -2.59 16.62
CA ALA A 256 -2.89 -2.67 17.55
C ALA A 256 -4.27 -2.40 16.88
N GLY A 257 -4.33 -2.34 15.54
CA GLY A 257 -5.56 -2.10 14.77
C GLY A 257 -6.02 -0.65 14.73
N ASN A 258 -5.23 0.31 15.22
CA ASN A 258 -5.53 1.73 15.11
C ASN A 258 -4.83 2.32 13.88
N HIS A 259 -5.61 2.70 12.87
CA HIS A 259 -5.10 3.27 11.62
C HIS A 259 -5.00 4.80 11.64
N GLY A 260 -5.42 5.48 12.70
CA GLY A 260 -5.19 6.90 12.92
C GLY A 260 -3.72 7.16 13.31
N ALA A 261 -3.13 8.24 12.83
CA ALA A 261 -1.78 8.63 13.18
C ALA A 261 -1.63 10.15 13.16
N GLU A 262 -0.91 10.71 14.14
CA GLU A 262 -0.57 12.13 14.12
C GLU A 262 0.23 12.45 12.86
N ARG A 263 -0.15 13.55 12.17
CA ARG A 263 0.46 13.96 10.92
C ARG A 263 0.93 15.41 10.97
N VAL A 264 2.05 15.67 10.29
CA VAL A 264 2.57 17.03 10.15
C VAL A 264 1.69 17.86 9.21
N SER A 265 1.53 19.13 9.50
CA SER A 265 0.74 20.05 8.69
C SER A 265 1.40 20.47 7.37
N GLU A 266 2.74 20.36 7.28
CA GLU A 266 3.55 20.72 6.10
C GLU A 266 4.47 19.55 5.72
N PRO A 267 3.90 18.44 5.18
CA PRO A 267 4.69 17.23 4.92
C PRO A 267 5.79 17.42 3.87
N ASP A 268 5.61 18.32 2.91
CA ASP A 268 6.61 18.69 1.91
C ASP A 268 7.86 19.35 2.56
N LEU A 269 7.65 20.32 3.44
CA LEU A 269 8.76 20.95 4.16
C LEU A 269 9.40 19.98 5.17
N ALA A 270 8.61 19.11 5.81
CA ALA A 270 9.14 18.09 6.72
C ALA A 270 10.06 17.11 5.98
N ALA A 271 9.66 16.65 4.80
CA ALA A 271 10.50 15.82 3.93
C ALA A 271 11.75 16.56 3.47
N GLY A 272 11.62 17.82 3.03
CA GLY A 272 12.74 18.66 2.63
C GLY A 272 13.76 18.88 3.76
N ARG A 273 13.29 19.11 5.00
CA ARG A 273 14.16 19.25 6.18
C ARG A 273 14.88 17.95 6.51
N SER A 274 14.24 16.80 6.33
CA SER A 274 14.86 15.49 6.50
C SER A 274 15.94 15.26 5.43
N PHE A 275 15.65 15.60 4.18
CA PHE A 275 16.61 15.52 3.09
C PHE A 275 17.81 16.46 3.29
N ALA A 276 17.59 17.70 3.74
CA ALA A 276 18.67 18.65 4.06
C ALA A 276 19.61 18.07 5.14
N ARG A 277 19.07 17.49 6.22
CA ARG A 277 19.89 16.83 7.25
C ARG A 277 20.74 15.68 6.68
N LEU A 278 20.17 14.88 5.79
CA LEU A 278 20.90 13.80 5.11
C LEU A 278 22.03 14.32 4.20
N LEU A 279 21.87 15.53 3.64
CA LEU A 279 22.91 16.22 2.89
C LEU A 279 23.95 16.96 3.75
N GLY A 280 23.74 17.01 5.08
CA GLY A 280 24.62 17.72 6.02
C GLY A 280 24.28 19.20 6.20
N LEU A 281 23.07 19.62 5.80
CA LEU A 281 22.62 21.01 5.91
C LEU A 281 21.71 21.23 7.13
N PRO A 282 21.71 22.45 7.70
CA PRO A 282 20.71 22.82 8.70
C PRO A 282 19.31 22.92 8.10
N THR A 283 18.29 22.71 8.90
CA THR A 283 16.89 22.78 8.45
C THR A 283 16.45 24.17 8.01
N SER A 284 17.17 25.23 8.43
CA SER A 284 16.96 26.60 7.97
C SER A 284 17.37 26.82 6.51
N ALA A 285 18.17 25.92 5.93
CA ALA A 285 18.55 25.97 4.52
C ALA A 285 17.46 25.44 3.56
N VAL A 286 16.25 25.18 4.06
CA VAL A 286 15.13 24.63 3.27
C VAL A 286 14.10 25.71 2.97
N SER A 287 13.67 25.79 1.71
CA SER A 287 12.57 26.66 1.28
C SER A 287 11.75 25.99 0.18
N ARG A 288 10.46 26.39 0.04
CA ARG A 288 9.67 25.99 -1.15
C ARG A 288 10.13 26.76 -2.39
N GLY A 289 10.02 26.10 -3.53
CA GLY A 289 10.28 26.69 -4.84
C GLY A 289 9.94 25.70 -5.96
N LYS A 290 10.27 26.05 -7.18
CA LYS A 290 10.07 25.19 -8.35
C LYS A 290 11.43 24.77 -8.91
N ALA A 291 11.49 23.56 -9.42
CA ALA A 291 12.63 23.09 -10.19
C ALA A 291 12.79 23.92 -11.46
N PRO A 292 14.01 24.23 -11.89
CA PRO A 292 14.27 24.72 -13.24
C PRO A 292 13.76 23.72 -14.28
N GLY A 293 13.61 24.17 -15.52
CA GLY A 293 13.36 23.26 -16.65
C GLY A 293 14.43 22.18 -16.75
N GLU A 294 14.13 21.08 -17.43
CA GLU A 294 15.08 19.96 -17.56
C GLU A 294 16.44 20.41 -18.10
N GLY A 295 17.49 20.11 -17.34
CA GLY A 295 18.87 20.40 -17.68
C GLY A 295 19.56 19.23 -18.38
N ALA A 296 20.41 19.53 -19.36
CA ALA A 296 21.08 18.50 -20.17
C ALA A 296 22.15 17.70 -19.40
N THR A 297 22.70 18.24 -18.31
CA THR A 297 23.75 17.60 -17.49
C THR A 297 23.52 17.85 -16.01
N ALA A 298 24.01 16.95 -15.16
CA ALA A 298 23.85 17.04 -13.70
C ALA A 298 24.33 18.37 -13.07
N GLY A 299 25.29 19.04 -13.65
CA GLY A 299 25.81 20.35 -13.17
C GLY A 299 25.05 21.56 -13.69
N ALA A 300 24.17 21.40 -14.68
CA ALA A 300 23.36 22.49 -15.21
C ALA A 300 22.07 22.64 -14.39
N PRO A 301 21.47 23.86 -14.29
CA PRO A 301 20.17 24.04 -13.69
C PRO A 301 19.13 23.06 -14.26
N GLY A 302 18.40 22.36 -13.38
CA GLY A 302 17.46 21.31 -13.77
C GLY A 302 18.07 19.95 -14.11
N GLY A 303 19.41 19.82 -14.14
CA GLY A 303 20.10 18.56 -14.37
C GLY A 303 19.87 17.57 -13.22
N GLU A 304 19.58 16.30 -13.54
CA GLU A 304 19.28 15.28 -12.55
C GLU A 304 20.52 14.93 -11.70
N LEU A 305 20.38 14.98 -10.40
CA LEU A 305 21.37 14.60 -9.40
C LEU A 305 21.08 13.24 -8.75
N GLY A 306 19.88 12.76 -8.89
CA GLY A 306 19.45 11.46 -8.39
C GLY A 306 17.95 11.25 -8.49
N LYS A 307 17.56 9.97 -8.44
CA LYS A 307 16.16 9.52 -8.50
C LYS A 307 15.95 8.27 -7.65
N VAL A 308 14.83 8.23 -6.96
CA VAL A 308 14.29 7.02 -6.32
C VAL A 308 12.85 6.83 -6.77
N GLU A 309 12.39 5.59 -6.75
CA GLU A 309 11.07 5.24 -7.25
C GLU A 309 10.27 4.46 -6.21
N SER A 310 8.99 4.75 -6.09
CA SER A 310 8.07 4.08 -5.16
C SER A 310 8.03 2.57 -5.36
N LEU A 311 7.34 1.88 -4.47
CA LEU A 311 6.82 0.54 -4.75
C LEU A 311 6.02 0.56 -6.06
N PRO A 312 5.92 -0.58 -6.80
CA PRO A 312 5.07 -0.63 -7.99
C PRO A 312 3.61 -0.37 -7.63
N MET A 313 2.84 0.17 -8.57
CA MET A 313 1.45 0.58 -8.36
C MET A 313 0.59 -0.53 -7.73
N VAL A 314 0.79 -1.78 -8.17
CA VAL A 314 0.09 -2.94 -7.59
C VAL A 314 0.31 -3.06 -6.08
N ARG A 315 1.50 -2.75 -5.57
CA ARG A 315 1.79 -2.80 -4.13
C ARG A 315 1.23 -1.61 -3.37
N LEU A 316 1.19 -0.42 -3.98
CA LEU A 316 0.53 0.75 -3.40
C LEU A 316 -0.99 0.52 -3.29
N VAL A 317 -1.59 -0.06 -4.32
CA VAL A 317 -3.01 -0.46 -4.31
C VAL A 317 -3.29 -1.52 -3.26
N ASP A 318 -2.43 -2.53 -3.14
CA ASP A 318 -2.54 -3.59 -2.14
C ASP A 318 -2.55 -3.00 -0.70
N ILE A 319 -1.58 -2.16 -0.36
CA ILE A 319 -1.51 -1.47 0.94
C ILE A 319 -2.75 -0.58 1.15
N MET A 320 -3.12 0.21 0.15
CA MET A 320 -4.30 1.10 0.21
C MET A 320 -5.58 0.34 0.55
N ILE A 321 -5.80 -0.81 -0.08
CA ILE A 321 -7.03 -1.60 0.12
C ILE A 321 -6.98 -2.35 1.45
N THR A 322 -5.85 -3.03 1.76
CA THR A 322 -5.70 -3.87 2.96
C THR A 322 -5.80 -3.05 4.24
N ASP A 323 -5.04 -1.95 4.32
CA ASP A 323 -4.96 -1.11 5.52
C ASP A 323 -5.95 0.06 5.48
N SER A 324 -6.69 0.20 4.37
CA SER A 324 -7.59 1.32 4.15
C SER A 324 -6.88 2.69 4.23
N ASP A 325 -5.62 2.79 3.75
CA ASP A 325 -4.82 4.01 3.87
C ASP A 325 -5.37 5.14 3.00
N ASN A 326 -5.84 6.21 3.68
CA ASN A 326 -6.50 7.34 3.02
C ASN A 326 -5.51 8.23 2.28
N ILE A 327 -4.26 8.37 2.79
CA ILE A 327 -3.25 9.23 2.15
C ILE A 327 -2.73 8.59 0.86
N ILE A 328 -2.55 7.27 0.87
CA ILE A 328 -2.23 6.54 -0.37
C ILE A 328 -3.38 6.71 -1.37
N ALA A 329 -4.64 6.56 -0.94
CA ALA A 329 -5.79 6.70 -1.83
C ALA A 329 -5.82 8.08 -2.51
N GLU A 330 -5.61 9.15 -1.76
CA GLU A 330 -5.57 10.51 -2.30
C GLU A 330 -4.39 10.73 -3.26
N ALA A 331 -3.24 10.16 -2.96
CA ALA A 331 -2.08 10.24 -3.85
C ALA A 331 -2.34 9.46 -5.15
N LEU A 332 -2.93 8.26 -5.08
CA LEU A 332 -3.23 7.44 -6.25
C LEU A 332 -4.34 8.05 -7.12
N ALA A 333 -5.36 8.66 -6.53
CA ALA A 333 -6.37 9.42 -7.26
C ALA A 333 -5.74 10.57 -8.08
N ARG A 334 -4.74 11.26 -7.51
CA ARG A 334 -3.98 12.28 -8.25
C ARG A 334 -3.10 11.69 -9.35
N GLN A 335 -2.63 10.46 -9.21
CA GLN A 335 -1.93 9.77 -10.31
C GLN A 335 -2.88 9.47 -11.47
N VAL A 336 -4.18 9.24 -11.22
CA VAL A 336 -5.20 9.14 -12.29
C VAL A 336 -5.34 10.49 -12.99
N ALA A 337 -5.46 11.59 -12.24
CA ALA A 337 -5.52 12.94 -12.81
C ALA A 337 -4.33 13.24 -13.72
N LEU A 338 -3.11 12.97 -13.23
CA LEU A 338 -1.87 13.17 -14.01
C LEU A 338 -1.83 12.30 -15.28
N ALA A 339 -2.37 11.08 -15.23
CA ALA A 339 -2.42 10.20 -16.40
C ALA A 339 -3.47 10.63 -17.45
N ARG A 340 -4.36 11.55 -17.11
CA ARG A 340 -5.42 12.09 -17.97
C ARG A 340 -5.26 13.59 -18.22
N ASP A 341 -4.05 14.14 -17.97
CA ASP A 341 -3.71 15.56 -18.15
C ASP A 341 -4.70 16.52 -17.45
N LYS A 342 -5.23 16.06 -16.28
CA LYS A 342 -6.10 16.86 -15.42
C LYS A 342 -5.29 17.42 -14.24
N PRO A 343 -5.73 18.54 -13.64
CA PRO A 343 -5.11 19.08 -12.44
C PRO A 343 -5.04 18.02 -11.32
N ALA A 344 -3.87 17.82 -10.73
CA ALA A 344 -3.69 16.91 -9.63
C ALA A 344 -4.18 17.54 -8.31
N SER A 345 -5.49 17.77 -8.22
CA SER A 345 -6.25 18.31 -7.09
C SER A 345 -7.33 17.30 -6.68
N PHE A 346 -8.10 17.55 -5.62
CA PHE A 346 -9.24 16.72 -5.25
C PHE A 346 -10.27 16.65 -6.40
N SER A 347 -10.73 17.81 -6.87
CA SER A 347 -11.72 17.87 -7.96
C SER A 347 -11.20 17.32 -9.30
N GLY A 348 -9.93 17.57 -9.63
CA GLY A 348 -9.35 17.05 -10.86
C GLY A 348 -9.15 15.53 -10.81
N ALA A 349 -8.80 14.98 -9.64
CA ALA A 349 -8.69 13.55 -9.41
C ALA A 349 -10.06 12.86 -9.49
N ALA A 350 -11.08 13.42 -8.84
CA ALA A 350 -12.47 12.95 -8.93
C ALA A 350 -12.93 12.89 -10.40
N ALA A 351 -12.81 13.99 -11.13
CA ALA A 351 -13.19 14.04 -12.55
C ALA A 351 -12.37 13.10 -13.46
N ALA A 352 -11.12 12.80 -13.08
CA ALA A 352 -10.32 11.83 -13.83
C ALA A 352 -10.77 10.39 -13.54
N MET A 353 -11.08 10.07 -12.29
CA MET A 353 -11.60 8.75 -11.91
C MET A 353 -12.96 8.48 -12.57
N ASP A 354 -13.88 9.45 -12.59
CA ASP A 354 -15.16 9.35 -13.31
C ASP A 354 -14.94 9.08 -14.82
N THR A 355 -13.99 9.81 -15.42
CA THR A 355 -13.64 9.60 -16.84
C THR A 355 -13.15 8.16 -17.08
N VAL A 356 -12.22 7.66 -16.26
CA VAL A 356 -11.67 6.31 -16.42
C VAL A 356 -12.71 5.24 -16.11
N ALA A 357 -13.58 5.44 -15.13
CA ALA A 357 -14.70 4.55 -14.85
C ALA A 357 -15.64 4.42 -16.07
N GLY A 358 -15.98 5.53 -16.70
CA GLY A 358 -16.76 5.54 -17.94
C GLY A 358 -16.02 4.86 -19.12
N GLU A 359 -14.71 5.07 -19.28
CA GLU A 359 -13.88 4.37 -20.29
C GLU A 359 -13.89 2.84 -20.09
N LEU A 360 -14.00 2.39 -18.83
CA LEU A 360 -14.12 0.98 -18.47
C LEU A 360 -15.55 0.42 -18.65
N GLY A 361 -16.52 1.27 -19.03
CA GLY A 361 -17.90 0.87 -19.25
C GLY A 361 -18.76 0.81 -17.99
N LEU A 362 -18.30 1.41 -16.88
CA LEU A 362 -19.09 1.54 -15.65
C LEU A 362 -20.10 2.70 -15.81
N PRO A 363 -21.31 2.61 -15.19
CA PRO A 363 -22.33 3.64 -15.30
C PRO A 363 -21.89 4.94 -14.61
N ALA A 364 -21.59 5.98 -15.40
CA ALA A 364 -21.05 7.25 -14.91
C ALA A 364 -22.06 8.05 -14.05
N ASP A 365 -23.36 7.86 -14.26
CA ASP A 365 -24.44 8.50 -13.51
C ASP A 365 -24.63 7.91 -12.10
N GLU A 366 -24.03 6.77 -11.83
CA GLU A 366 -24.02 6.10 -10.51
C GLU A 366 -22.79 6.46 -9.66
N LEU A 367 -21.91 7.32 -10.17
CA LEU A 367 -20.66 7.73 -9.55
C LEU A 367 -20.58 9.25 -9.47
N ALA A 368 -20.35 9.79 -8.28
CA ALA A 368 -20.00 11.19 -8.07
C ALA A 368 -19.02 11.29 -6.91
N LEU A 369 -17.79 11.68 -7.19
CA LEU A 369 -16.71 11.73 -6.21
C LEU A 369 -16.29 13.17 -5.90
N ALA A 370 -15.86 13.40 -4.66
CA ALA A 370 -15.18 14.61 -4.19
C ALA A 370 -13.72 14.30 -3.82
N ASP A 371 -13.43 13.05 -3.42
CA ASP A 371 -12.09 12.62 -3.07
C ASP A 371 -11.80 11.18 -3.57
N GLY A 372 -10.59 10.69 -3.31
CA GLY A 372 -10.19 9.32 -3.70
C GLY A 372 -10.21 8.32 -2.54
N SER A 373 -10.46 8.78 -1.33
CA SER A 373 -10.38 7.95 -0.12
C SER A 373 -11.74 7.54 0.43
N GLY A 374 -12.79 8.29 0.12
CA GLY A 374 -14.13 8.13 0.66
C GLY A 374 -14.31 8.78 2.03
N LEU A 375 -13.45 9.71 2.40
CA LEU A 375 -13.61 10.50 3.62
C LEU A 375 -14.65 11.62 3.44
N SER A 376 -14.87 12.07 2.21
CA SER A 376 -15.87 13.09 1.90
C SER A 376 -17.29 12.53 1.97
N ARG A 377 -18.14 13.23 2.72
CA ARG A 377 -19.57 12.92 2.75
C ARG A 377 -20.31 13.34 1.48
N SER A 378 -19.63 14.01 0.56
CA SER A 378 -20.16 14.38 -0.74
C SER A 378 -20.06 13.24 -1.77
N ASP A 379 -19.22 12.21 -1.52
CA ASP A 379 -19.13 11.05 -2.40
C ASP A 379 -20.45 10.30 -2.51
N ARG A 380 -20.75 9.84 -3.71
CA ARG A 380 -21.90 8.97 -4.00
C ARG A 380 -21.44 7.86 -4.91
N ILE A 381 -21.71 6.63 -4.51
CA ILE A 381 -21.51 5.42 -5.31
C ILE A 381 -22.71 4.52 -5.11
N SER A 382 -23.24 3.93 -6.18
CA SER A 382 -24.29 2.93 -6.08
C SER A 382 -23.72 1.54 -5.70
N PRO A 383 -24.48 0.67 -5.02
CA PRO A 383 -24.10 -0.72 -4.83
C PRO A 383 -23.91 -1.50 -6.13
N SER A 384 -24.71 -1.24 -7.17
CA SER A 384 -24.60 -1.87 -8.49
C SER A 384 -23.28 -1.55 -9.15
N LEU A 385 -22.86 -0.29 -9.18
CA LEU A 385 -21.55 0.10 -9.72
C LEU A 385 -20.40 -0.66 -9.02
N LEU A 386 -20.45 -0.83 -7.70
CA LEU A 386 -19.43 -1.58 -6.97
C LEU A 386 -19.41 -3.07 -7.34
N THR A 387 -20.58 -3.71 -7.50
CA THR A 387 -20.63 -5.11 -7.94
C THR A 387 -20.17 -5.27 -9.39
N ASP A 388 -20.50 -4.32 -10.27
CA ASP A 388 -20.05 -4.29 -11.66
C ASP A 388 -18.55 -4.08 -11.77
N LEU A 389 -18.00 -3.15 -10.99
CA LEU A 389 -16.56 -2.90 -10.91
C LEU A 389 -15.78 -4.15 -10.48
N ILE A 390 -16.25 -4.84 -9.41
CA ILE A 390 -15.60 -6.07 -8.91
C ILE A 390 -15.70 -7.18 -9.96
N THR A 391 -16.86 -7.33 -10.62
CA THR A 391 -17.07 -8.28 -11.72
C THR A 391 -16.16 -7.97 -12.89
N LEU A 392 -16.03 -6.70 -13.28
CA LEU A 392 -15.14 -6.25 -14.35
C LEU A 392 -13.68 -6.62 -14.06
N ALA A 393 -13.22 -6.38 -12.81
CA ALA A 393 -11.85 -6.72 -12.40
C ALA A 393 -11.61 -8.24 -12.40
N GLY A 394 -12.65 -9.06 -12.22
CA GLY A 394 -12.55 -10.52 -12.13
C GLY A 394 -12.84 -11.28 -13.45
N ASN A 395 -13.36 -10.63 -14.48
CA ASN A 395 -13.82 -11.31 -15.70
C ASN A 395 -12.71 -11.64 -16.72
N GLY A 396 -11.46 -11.25 -16.43
CA GLY A 396 -10.30 -11.51 -17.28
C GLY A 396 -10.14 -10.62 -18.51
N LYS A 397 -11.07 -9.71 -18.80
CA LYS A 397 -10.95 -8.75 -19.91
C LYS A 397 -9.89 -7.67 -19.64
N HIS A 398 -9.69 -7.35 -18.37
CA HIS A 398 -8.75 -6.37 -17.87
C HIS A 398 -7.82 -7.02 -16.81
N PRO A 399 -6.82 -7.82 -17.23
CA PRO A 399 -5.98 -8.58 -16.31
C PRO A 399 -5.23 -7.70 -15.30
N GLU A 400 -4.94 -6.45 -15.67
CA GLU A 400 -4.31 -5.46 -14.78
C GLU A 400 -5.18 -5.12 -13.57
N LEU A 401 -6.50 -5.17 -13.69
CA LEU A 401 -7.45 -4.86 -12.63
C LEU A 401 -7.56 -5.98 -11.58
N ALA A 402 -7.24 -7.21 -11.95
CA ALA A 402 -7.30 -8.35 -11.03
C ALA A 402 -6.38 -8.17 -9.79
N ALA A 403 -5.43 -7.24 -9.87
CA ALA A 403 -4.55 -6.88 -8.76
C ALA A 403 -5.31 -6.40 -7.52
N ILE A 404 -6.54 -5.87 -7.64
CA ILE A 404 -7.35 -5.45 -6.47
C ILE A 404 -7.65 -6.61 -5.52
N PHE A 405 -7.77 -7.84 -6.02
CA PHE A 405 -8.15 -8.98 -5.20
C PHE A 405 -7.07 -9.40 -4.21
N GLY A 406 -5.78 -9.09 -4.49
CA GLY A 406 -4.67 -9.33 -3.57
C GLY A 406 -4.76 -8.47 -2.31
N GLY A 407 -5.26 -7.24 -2.46
CA GLY A 407 -5.40 -6.29 -1.37
C GLY A 407 -6.70 -6.40 -0.56
N LEU A 408 -7.71 -7.16 -1.03
CA LEU A 408 -8.96 -7.28 -0.29
C LEU A 408 -8.76 -7.99 1.05
N PRO A 409 -9.13 -7.35 2.18
CA PRO A 409 -9.18 -8.01 3.47
C PRO A 409 -9.99 -9.30 3.44
N VAL A 410 -9.51 -10.31 4.17
CA VAL A 410 -10.15 -11.62 4.29
C VAL A 410 -10.78 -11.76 5.68
N GLY A 411 -12.03 -12.17 5.73
CA GLY A 411 -12.79 -12.34 6.96
C GLY A 411 -12.09 -13.26 7.96
N GLY A 412 -11.85 -12.78 9.20
CA GLY A 412 -11.15 -13.49 10.26
C GLY A 412 -9.67 -13.73 10.02
N TRP A 413 -9.02 -13.02 9.04
CA TRP A 413 -7.63 -13.30 8.69
C TRP A 413 -6.77 -12.05 8.47
N SER A 414 -7.21 -11.05 7.68
CA SER A 414 -6.32 -9.96 7.29
C SER A 414 -7.02 -8.61 7.20
N GLY A 415 -6.21 -7.53 7.27
CA GLY A 415 -6.63 -6.16 7.09
C GLY A 415 -7.79 -5.77 8.00
N THR A 416 -8.67 -4.91 7.53
CA THR A 416 -9.84 -4.42 8.31
C THR A 416 -10.91 -5.49 8.62
N LEU A 417 -10.74 -6.71 8.14
CA LEU A 417 -11.60 -7.88 8.46
C LEU A 417 -10.91 -8.91 9.38
N GLY A 418 -9.66 -8.66 9.82
CA GLY A 418 -8.85 -9.61 10.59
C GLY A 418 -9.51 -10.07 11.89
N GLU A 419 -10.13 -9.16 12.64
CA GLU A 419 -10.82 -9.44 13.92
C GLU A 419 -12.35 -9.57 13.78
N ARG A 420 -12.84 -9.83 12.56
CA ARG A 420 -14.28 -9.99 12.28
C ARG A 420 -14.60 -11.45 11.97
N TYR A 421 -15.88 -11.79 11.91
CA TYR A 421 -16.39 -13.15 11.63
C TYR A 421 -16.09 -14.20 12.72
N GLU A 422 -15.90 -13.78 13.96
CA GLU A 422 -15.60 -14.69 15.07
C GLU A 422 -16.85 -15.22 15.80
N THR A 423 -17.99 -14.53 15.67
CA THR A 423 -19.21 -14.87 16.40
C THR A 423 -20.05 -15.93 15.67
N THR A 424 -20.91 -16.65 16.39
CA THR A 424 -21.72 -17.74 15.84
C THR A 424 -22.55 -17.33 14.61
N GLY A 425 -23.06 -16.10 14.58
CA GLY A 425 -23.87 -15.61 13.44
C GLY A 425 -23.07 -15.09 12.25
N THR A 426 -21.73 -15.07 12.32
CA THR A 426 -20.86 -14.52 11.27
C THR A 426 -19.79 -15.50 10.79
N LYS A 427 -19.53 -16.59 11.53
CA LYS A 427 -18.43 -17.55 11.27
C LYS A 427 -18.39 -18.12 9.85
N ALA A 428 -19.53 -18.25 9.17
CA ALA A 428 -19.57 -18.73 7.79
C ALA A 428 -18.79 -17.83 6.82
N GLY A 429 -18.58 -16.56 7.17
CA GLY A 429 -17.79 -15.63 6.36
C GLY A 429 -16.27 -15.72 6.55
N ALA A 430 -15.81 -16.41 7.61
CA ALA A 430 -14.38 -16.54 7.89
C ALA A 430 -13.65 -17.28 6.77
N GLY A 431 -12.58 -16.69 6.24
CA GLY A 431 -11.75 -17.24 5.16
C GLY A 431 -12.36 -17.11 3.75
N VAL A 432 -13.67 -16.91 3.62
CA VAL A 432 -14.38 -16.92 2.32
C VAL A 432 -14.91 -15.56 1.90
N VAL A 433 -15.19 -14.64 2.83
CA VAL A 433 -15.52 -13.25 2.52
C VAL A 433 -14.21 -12.49 2.28
N ARG A 434 -14.12 -11.84 1.13
CA ARG A 434 -13.01 -10.94 0.75
C ARG A 434 -13.60 -9.59 0.37
N ALA A 435 -13.43 -8.58 1.21
CA ALA A 435 -14.15 -7.33 1.00
C ALA A 435 -13.41 -6.11 1.54
N LYS A 436 -13.64 -4.97 0.88
CA LYS A 436 -13.30 -3.65 1.39
C LYS A 436 -14.42 -3.16 2.30
N THR A 437 -14.05 -2.63 3.45
CA THR A 437 -14.96 -2.00 4.40
C THR A 437 -14.92 -0.48 4.29
N GLY A 438 -16.00 0.18 4.65
CA GLY A 438 -16.10 1.63 4.81
C GLY A 438 -16.78 1.99 6.12
N THR A 439 -16.28 3.02 6.82
CA THR A 439 -16.87 3.53 8.05
C THR A 439 -16.61 5.03 8.20
N LEU A 440 -17.70 5.81 8.39
CA LEU A 440 -17.71 7.15 8.96
C LEU A 440 -18.81 7.18 10.02
N THR A 441 -18.92 8.22 10.80
CA THR A 441 -20.01 8.35 11.77
C THR A 441 -21.37 8.28 11.06
N GLY A 442 -22.16 7.26 11.38
CA GLY A 442 -23.47 7.01 10.76
C GLY A 442 -23.41 6.41 9.33
N VAL A 443 -22.22 6.09 8.81
CA VAL A 443 -22.00 5.49 7.49
C VAL A 443 -21.25 4.18 7.62
N HIS A 444 -21.79 3.10 7.08
CA HIS A 444 -21.14 1.81 7.07
C HIS A 444 -21.31 1.12 5.71
N ALA A 445 -20.22 0.56 5.20
CA ALA A 445 -20.23 -0.11 3.91
C ALA A 445 -19.33 -1.35 3.92
N ILE A 446 -19.67 -2.30 3.08
CA ILE A 446 -18.84 -3.46 2.74
C ILE A 446 -19.12 -3.85 1.29
N ALA A 447 -18.08 -4.05 0.49
CA ALA A 447 -18.19 -4.49 -0.90
C ALA A 447 -17.06 -5.45 -1.25
N GLY A 448 -17.36 -6.53 -1.93
CA GLY A 448 -16.36 -7.54 -2.26
C GLY A 448 -16.93 -8.83 -2.84
N LEU A 449 -16.25 -9.92 -2.56
CA LEU A 449 -16.53 -11.27 -3.03
C LEU A 449 -16.85 -12.19 -1.87
N VAL A 450 -17.69 -13.18 -2.14
CA VAL A 450 -17.97 -14.29 -1.23
C VAL A 450 -18.16 -15.58 -2.01
N THR A 451 -17.57 -16.67 -1.51
CA THR A 451 -17.84 -18.01 -2.03
C THR A 451 -18.96 -18.64 -1.20
N THR A 452 -20.03 -19.08 -1.87
CA THR A 452 -21.16 -19.76 -1.20
C THR A 452 -20.79 -21.16 -0.71
N ALA A 453 -21.63 -21.76 0.11
CA ALA A 453 -21.44 -23.14 0.59
C ALA A 453 -21.37 -24.17 -0.56
N ASP A 454 -22.02 -23.90 -1.69
CA ASP A 454 -22.01 -24.74 -2.90
C ASP A 454 -20.79 -24.45 -3.83
N GLY A 455 -19.90 -23.50 -3.44
CA GLY A 455 -18.71 -23.14 -4.23
C GLY A 455 -18.94 -22.06 -5.30
N ARG A 456 -20.12 -21.45 -5.38
CA ARG A 456 -20.41 -20.34 -6.30
C ARG A 456 -19.80 -19.04 -5.82
N LEU A 457 -19.18 -18.28 -6.71
CA LEU A 457 -18.59 -16.97 -6.40
C LEU A 457 -19.61 -15.86 -6.68
N LEU A 458 -19.92 -15.09 -5.64
CA LEU A 458 -20.80 -13.92 -5.74
C LEU A 458 -20.00 -12.64 -5.46
N THR A 459 -20.40 -11.57 -6.11
CA THR A 459 -20.04 -10.20 -5.73
C THR A 459 -21.19 -9.59 -4.94
N PHE A 460 -20.85 -8.74 -3.97
CA PHE A 460 -21.84 -8.05 -3.16
C PHE A 460 -21.37 -6.67 -2.73
N ALA A 461 -22.32 -5.75 -2.58
CA ALA A 461 -22.10 -4.45 -1.96
C ALA A 461 -23.28 -4.10 -1.06
N VAL A 462 -23.02 -3.68 0.17
CA VAL A 462 -24.00 -3.23 1.15
C VAL A 462 -23.56 -1.89 1.70
N LEU A 463 -24.36 -0.85 1.47
CA LEU A 463 -24.07 0.50 1.90
C LEU A 463 -25.22 1.06 2.73
N THR A 464 -24.90 1.73 3.84
CA THR A 464 -25.85 2.50 4.62
C THR A 464 -25.20 3.81 5.06
N ASP A 465 -25.92 4.92 4.94
CA ASP A 465 -25.45 6.25 5.33
C ASP A 465 -26.41 6.98 6.29
N ARG A 466 -27.33 6.23 6.92
CA ARG A 466 -28.25 6.69 7.95
C ARG A 466 -28.31 5.74 9.15
N ALA A 467 -27.20 5.05 9.43
CA ALA A 467 -27.09 4.24 10.63
C ALA A 467 -27.00 5.12 11.88
N PRO A 468 -27.40 4.61 13.06
CA PRO A 468 -27.20 5.33 14.32
C PRO A 468 -25.72 5.69 14.54
N ALA A 469 -25.48 6.96 14.91
CA ALA A 469 -24.11 7.49 15.03
C ALA A 469 -23.28 6.78 16.12
N ASP A 470 -23.92 6.30 17.17
CA ASP A 470 -23.34 5.56 18.28
C ASP A 470 -23.37 4.03 18.09
N GLY A 471 -23.90 3.56 16.94
CA GLY A 471 -24.17 2.15 16.63
C GLY A 471 -23.07 1.42 15.85
N MET A 472 -21.84 1.94 15.75
CA MET A 472 -20.80 1.43 14.85
C MET A 472 -20.58 -0.10 14.96
N THR A 473 -20.43 -0.64 16.17
CA THR A 473 -20.19 -2.09 16.38
C THR A 473 -21.40 -2.91 15.94
N ALA A 474 -22.62 -2.48 16.26
CA ALA A 474 -23.83 -3.18 15.86
C ALA A 474 -24.03 -3.16 14.35
N ALA A 475 -23.75 -2.05 13.68
CA ALA A 475 -23.81 -1.93 12.23
C ALA A 475 -22.76 -2.84 11.54
N ARG A 476 -21.52 -2.87 12.04
CA ARG A 476 -20.47 -3.77 11.53
C ARG A 476 -20.90 -5.25 11.63
N VAL A 477 -21.42 -5.67 12.77
CA VAL A 477 -21.93 -7.03 12.98
C VAL A 477 -23.10 -7.34 12.04
N ALA A 478 -23.98 -6.38 11.78
CA ALA A 478 -25.07 -6.55 10.83
C ALA A 478 -24.58 -6.76 9.39
N LEU A 479 -23.59 -5.97 8.94
CA LEU A 479 -22.94 -6.17 7.64
C LEU A 479 -22.26 -7.53 7.55
N ASP A 480 -21.56 -7.97 8.62
CA ASP A 480 -20.91 -9.29 8.66
C ASP A 480 -21.92 -10.43 8.56
N ARG A 481 -23.07 -10.29 9.18
CA ARG A 481 -24.16 -11.28 9.09
C ARG A 481 -24.70 -11.39 7.66
N ILE A 482 -24.86 -10.28 6.95
CA ILE A 482 -25.30 -10.30 5.55
C ILE A 482 -24.28 -11.06 4.70
N ALA A 483 -22.98 -10.72 4.78
CA ALA A 483 -21.94 -11.40 4.03
C ALA A 483 -21.79 -12.88 4.43
N ALA A 484 -21.87 -13.20 5.73
CA ALA A 484 -21.83 -14.58 6.23
C ALA A 484 -23.05 -15.40 5.80
N THR A 485 -24.22 -14.77 5.67
CA THR A 485 -25.41 -15.43 5.15
C THR A 485 -25.23 -15.79 3.67
N LEU A 486 -24.65 -14.93 2.87
CA LEU A 486 -24.28 -15.25 1.49
C LEU A 486 -23.25 -16.39 1.43
N ALA A 487 -22.26 -16.40 2.34
CA ALA A 487 -21.28 -17.50 2.44
C ALA A 487 -21.93 -18.85 2.79
N GLY A 488 -22.89 -18.85 3.70
CA GLY A 488 -23.64 -20.06 4.06
C GLY A 488 -24.77 -20.45 3.10
N CYS A 489 -24.96 -19.67 2.05
CA CYS A 489 -26.13 -19.78 1.19
C CYS A 489 -26.04 -21.00 0.27
N GLY A 490 -26.95 -21.96 0.45
CA GLY A 490 -27.39 -22.87 -0.60
C GLY A 490 -28.64 -22.38 -1.31
N CYS A 491 -29.10 -21.20 -1.09
CA CYS A 491 -30.28 -20.40 -1.46
C CYS A 491 -31.01 -20.84 -2.77
N ARG A 492 -31.66 -21.94 -2.74
CA ARG A 492 -32.37 -22.55 -3.89
C ARG A 492 -33.87 -22.34 -3.79
#